data_80e16ba6a868a0b5313c7fcb2ff2413d
#
_entry.id   80e16ba6a868a0b5313c7fcb2ff2413d
#
_cell.length_a   1.000
_cell.length_b   1.000
_cell.length_c   1.000
_cell.angle_alpha   90.00
_cell.angle_beta   90.00
_cell.angle_gamma   90.00
#
_symmetry.space_group_name_H-M   'P 1'
#
loop_
_entity.id
_entity.type
_entity.pdbx_description
1 polymer ?
#
loop_
_entity_poly.entity_id
_entity_poly.type
_entity_poly.pdbx_seq_one_letter_code
_entity_poly.pdbx_strand_id
1 'polypeptide(L)'
;MRIFPQFSMRRRADRHGQKRDGQRGYSLLEILVVLAIMAVLATLVAPRLFSQVDRSKVTTAKAQARSLKISLDAMRLDMGRYPTAEEGLVLLTAPPPDAGARASWFGPYVDGDLPADPWGNPYRYFPPQADENGVTRAPRIVTFGADNAEGGEGLDQDIEI
;
A
#
# COMPACT_ATOMS: atom_id res chain seq x y z
N MET A 1 -37.72 16.23 -91.82
CA MET A 1 -36.49 16.98 -91.52
C MET A 1 -36.83 17.93 -90.37
N ARG A 2 -36.56 17.44 -89.10
CA ARG A 2 -36.85 18.21 -87.88
C ARG A 2 -35.53 18.26 -87.06
N ILE A 3 -35.03 19.49 -86.96
CA ILE A 3 -33.80 19.82 -86.22
C ILE A 3 -34.19 20.04 -84.75
N PHE A 4 -33.59 19.28 -83.83
CA PHE A 4 -33.75 19.54 -82.38
C PHE A 4 -32.53 20.35 -81.89
N PRO A 5 -32.76 21.43 -81.14
CA PRO A 5 -31.63 22.14 -80.50
C PRO A 5 -31.18 21.43 -79.23
N GLN A 6 -29.90 21.26 -79.10
CA GLN A 6 -29.20 20.75 -77.89
C GLN A 6 -29.25 21.80 -76.80
N PHE A 7 -29.89 21.47 -75.68
CA PHE A 7 -29.94 22.31 -74.48
C PHE A 7 -28.73 21.99 -73.61
N SER A 8 -27.74 22.89 -73.57
CA SER A 8 -26.54 22.81 -72.76
C SER A 8 -26.88 23.16 -71.31
N MET A 9 -26.97 22.18 -70.43
CA MET A 9 -27.02 22.36 -68.95
C MET A 9 -25.66 22.73 -68.41
N ARG A 10 -25.43 24.00 -68.12
CA ARG A 10 -24.27 24.43 -67.26
C ARG A 10 -24.51 23.98 -65.85
N ARG A 11 -23.72 22.98 -65.38
CA ARG A 11 -23.62 22.63 -64.00
C ARG A 11 -22.89 23.77 -63.25
N ARG A 12 -23.63 24.45 -62.36
CA ARG A 12 -23.07 25.35 -61.36
C ARG A 12 -22.31 24.47 -60.36
N ALA A 13 -21.00 24.61 -60.31
CA ALA A 13 -20.20 24.05 -59.26
C ALA A 13 -20.41 24.85 -57.97
N ASP A 14 -21.18 24.31 -57.05
CA ASP A 14 -21.27 24.80 -55.68
C ASP A 14 -19.90 24.59 -55.00
N ARG A 15 -19.14 25.66 -54.90
CA ARG A 15 -17.98 25.74 -54.05
C ARG A 15 -18.48 25.83 -52.62
N HIS A 16 -18.65 24.68 -51.98
CA HIS A 16 -18.72 24.60 -50.50
C HIS A 16 -17.40 25.14 -49.96
N GLY A 17 -17.43 26.36 -49.45
CA GLY A 17 -16.34 26.95 -48.68
C GLY A 17 -16.18 26.15 -47.39
N GLN A 18 -15.23 25.24 -47.41
CA GLN A 18 -14.79 24.52 -46.22
C GLN A 18 -14.17 25.56 -45.28
N LYS A 19 -14.97 26.01 -44.28
CA LYS A 19 -14.46 26.78 -43.15
C LYS A 19 -13.37 25.95 -42.50
N ARG A 20 -12.12 26.26 -42.72
CA ARG A 20 -11.01 25.80 -41.91
C ARG A 20 -11.19 26.42 -40.53
N ASP A 21 -11.76 25.64 -39.61
CA ASP A 21 -11.69 25.97 -38.19
C ASP A 21 -10.21 26.18 -37.87
N GLY A 22 -9.84 27.42 -37.55
CA GLY A 22 -8.48 27.78 -37.22
C GLY A 22 -8.03 26.96 -36.01
N GLN A 23 -7.12 26.03 -36.21
CA GLN A 23 -6.38 25.39 -35.15
C GLN A 23 -5.64 26.50 -34.37
N ARG A 24 -6.25 26.92 -33.25
CA ARG A 24 -5.61 27.84 -32.33
C ARG A 24 -4.46 27.07 -31.67
N GLY A 25 -3.27 27.25 -32.17
CA GLY A 25 -2.06 26.76 -31.48
C GLY A 25 -1.87 27.52 -30.17
N TYR A 26 -1.53 26.80 -29.10
CA TYR A 26 -1.17 27.43 -27.83
C TYR A 26 0.08 28.28 -28.00
N SER A 27 0.10 29.48 -27.39
CA SER A 27 1.31 30.31 -27.33
C SER A 27 2.32 29.65 -26.41
N LEU A 28 3.60 29.72 -26.78
CA LEU A 28 4.70 29.25 -25.93
C LEU A 28 4.66 29.92 -24.54
N LEU A 29 4.31 31.21 -24.49
CA LEU A 29 4.12 31.95 -23.25
C LEU A 29 2.97 31.40 -22.40
N GLU A 30 1.86 31.00 -23.01
CA GLU A 30 0.72 30.43 -22.31
C GLU A 30 1.09 29.12 -21.61
N ILE A 31 1.79 28.23 -22.31
CA ILE A 31 2.29 26.98 -21.70
C ILE A 31 3.29 27.26 -20.58
N LEU A 32 4.18 28.24 -20.77
CA LEU A 32 5.17 28.62 -19.76
C LEU A 32 4.50 29.14 -18.47
N VAL A 33 3.46 29.98 -18.61
CA VAL A 33 2.68 30.49 -17.46
C VAL A 33 1.93 29.36 -16.77
N VAL A 34 1.32 28.43 -17.50
CA VAL A 34 0.64 27.26 -16.93
C VAL A 34 1.62 26.39 -16.14
N LEU A 35 2.78 26.10 -16.70
CA LEU A 35 3.81 25.32 -16.00
C LEU A 35 4.33 26.03 -14.74
N ALA A 36 4.50 27.36 -14.78
CA ALA A 36 4.89 28.13 -13.62
C ALA A 36 3.85 28.06 -12.49
N ILE A 37 2.55 28.19 -12.82
CA ILE A 37 1.47 28.07 -11.85
C ILE A 37 1.42 26.64 -11.28
N MET A 38 1.54 25.62 -12.13
CA MET A 38 1.55 24.22 -11.68
C MET A 38 2.74 23.94 -10.75
N ALA A 39 3.92 24.47 -11.05
CA ALA A 39 5.08 24.33 -10.18
C ALA A 39 4.85 24.93 -8.79
N VAL A 40 4.27 26.14 -8.71
CA VAL A 40 3.93 26.76 -7.44
C VAL A 40 2.91 25.94 -6.66
N LEU A 41 1.84 25.46 -7.30
CA LEU A 41 0.83 24.63 -6.66
C LEU A 41 1.40 23.31 -6.16
N ALA A 42 2.29 22.68 -6.94
CA ALA A 42 2.94 21.42 -6.56
C ALA A 42 3.75 21.56 -5.25
N THR A 43 4.46 22.68 -5.05
CA THR A 43 5.23 22.89 -3.82
C THR A 43 4.37 22.99 -2.55
N LEU A 44 3.12 23.43 -2.68
CA LEU A 44 2.18 23.53 -1.57
C LEU A 44 1.48 22.20 -1.24
N VAL A 45 1.26 21.36 -2.27
CA VAL A 45 0.48 20.11 -2.14
C VAL A 45 1.37 18.94 -1.76
N ALA A 46 2.57 18.84 -2.32
CA ALA A 46 3.46 17.69 -2.15
C ALA A 46 3.76 17.34 -0.68
N PRO A 47 4.10 18.28 0.22
CA PRO A 47 4.41 17.97 1.62
C PRO A 47 3.22 17.32 2.36
N ARG A 48 1.99 17.74 2.04
CA ARG A 48 0.78 17.19 2.67
C ARG A 48 0.50 15.76 2.23
N LEU A 49 0.78 15.43 0.98
CA LEU A 49 0.60 14.08 0.47
C LEU A 49 1.60 13.11 1.12
N PHE A 50 2.86 13.49 1.25
CA PHE A 50 3.86 12.65 1.91
C PHE A 50 3.49 12.36 3.37
N SER A 51 3.11 13.38 4.13
CA SER A 51 2.69 13.17 5.53
C SER A 51 1.46 12.27 5.67
N GLN A 52 0.55 12.26 4.69
CA GLN A 52 -0.61 11.36 4.69
C GLN A 52 -0.21 9.91 4.42
N VAL A 53 0.72 9.68 3.48
CA VAL A 53 1.28 8.34 3.20
C VAL A 53 1.97 7.80 4.44
N ASP A 54 2.75 8.61 5.13
CA ASP A 54 3.48 8.23 6.34
C ASP A 54 2.54 7.81 7.47
N ARG A 55 1.49 8.58 7.72
CA ARG A 55 0.44 8.20 8.69
C ARG A 55 -0.28 6.90 8.31
N SER A 56 -0.51 6.68 7.03
CA SER A 56 -1.11 5.45 6.53
C SER A 56 -0.22 4.25 6.81
N LYS A 57 1.11 4.35 6.62
CA LYS A 57 2.06 3.29 6.95
C LYS A 57 2.00 2.91 8.42
N VAL A 58 2.05 3.89 9.34
CA VAL A 58 1.95 3.64 10.79
C VAL A 58 0.63 2.93 11.14
N THR A 59 -0.49 3.37 10.54
CA THR A 59 -1.79 2.75 10.80
C THR A 59 -1.83 1.32 10.28
N THR A 60 -1.28 1.06 9.10
CA THR A 60 -1.18 -0.28 8.50
C THR A 60 -0.30 -1.19 9.35
N ALA A 61 0.87 -0.72 9.80
CA ALA A 61 1.75 -1.49 10.68
C ALA A 61 1.04 -1.93 11.97
N LYS A 62 0.31 -1.01 12.62
CA LYS A 62 -0.49 -1.33 13.81
C LYS A 62 -1.58 -2.36 13.53
N ALA A 63 -2.26 -2.26 12.38
CA ALA A 63 -3.31 -3.20 12.01
C ALA A 63 -2.73 -4.60 11.73
N GLN A 64 -1.61 -4.69 11.01
CA GLN A 64 -0.93 -5.95 10.73
C GLN A 64 -0.41 -6.61 12.01
N ALA A 65 0.24 -5.86 12.92
CA ALA A 65 0.71 -6.37 14.19
C ALA A 65 -0.44 -6.91 15.06
N ARG A 66 -1.59 -6.22 15.08
CA ARG A 66 -2.81 -6.73 15.75
C ARG A 66 -3.34 -8.01 15.12
N SER A 67 -3.34 -8.11 13.79
CA SER A 67 -3.75 -9.32 13.10
C SER A 67 -2.84 -10.50 13.46
N LEU A 68 -1.54 -10.30 13.47
CA LEU A 68 -0.57 -11.32 13.90
C LEU A 68 -0.80 -11.74 15.37
N LYS A 69 -1.12 -10.79 16.26
CA LYS A 69 -1.44 -11.11 17.66
C LYS A 69 -2.70 -11.95 17.78
N ILE A 70 -3.75 -11.65 17.02
CA ILE A 70 -4.98 -12.47 16.97
C ILE A 70 -4.64 -13.88 16.49
N SER A 71 -3.78 -14.04 15.48
CA SER A 71 -3.33 -15.34 15.00
C SER A 71 -2.53 -16.11 16.07
N LEU A 72 -1.69 -15.42 16.84
CA LEU A 72 -0.99 -16.02 17.99
C LEU A 72 -1.98 -16.50 19.07
N ASP A 73 -3.02 -15.71 19.35
CA ASP A 73 -4.05 -16.08 20.34
C ASP A 73 -4.86 -17.29 19.87
N ALA A 74 -5.20 -17.36 18.58
CA ALA A 74 -5.87 -18.51 17.97
C ALA A 74 -4.98 -19.77 18.08
N MET A 75 -3.70 -19.67 17.69
CA MET A 75 -2.76 -20.77 17.83
C MET A 75 -2.62 -21.24 19.27
N ARG A 76 -2.58 -20.30 20.25
CA ARG A 76 -2.52 -20.64 21.66
C ARG A 76 -3.73 -21.46 22.14
N LEU A 77 -4.93 -21.19 21.61
CA LEU A 77 -6.11 -21.98 21.94
C LEU A 77 -5.97 -23.45 21.53
N ASP A 78 -5.33 -23.70 20.39
CA ASP A 78 -5.12 -25.04 19.85
C ASP A 78 -3.93 -25.74 20.54
N MET A 79 -2.80 -25.05 20.61
CA MET A 79 -1.53 -25.63 21.12
C MET A 79 -1.36 -25.52 22.64
N GLY A 80 -2.20 -24.74 23.33
CA GLY A 80 -2.12 -24.48 24.77
C GLY A 80 -0.97 -23.55 25.19
N ARG A 81 -0.15 -23.07 24.22
CA ARG A 81 1.01 -22.20 24.46
C ARG A 81 1.26 -21.21 23.34
N TYR A 82 1.99 -20.17 23.61
CA TYR A 82 2.58 -19.31 22.58
C TYR A 82 3.87 -19.91 22.01
N PRO A 83 4.34 -19.43 20.84
CA PRO A 83 5.65 -19.79 20.31
C PRO A 83 6.78 -19.47 21.32
N THR A 84 7.86 -20.25 21.28
CA THR A 84 9.11 -19.85 21.93
C THR A 84 9.81 -18.74 21.13
N ALA A 85 10.87 -18.15 21.67
CA ALA A 85 11.65 -17.15 20.96
C ALA A 85 12.29 -17.72 19.67
N GLU A 86 12.71 -19.00 19.72
CA GLU A 86 13.31 -19.69 18.59
C GLU A 86 12.29 -20.06 17.50
N GLU A 87 11.09 -20.46 17.90
CA GLU A 87 9.99 -20.76 16.96
C GLU A 87 9.47 -19.48 16.27
N GLY A 88 9.38 -18.39 17.02
CA GLY A 88 8.98 -17.09 16.49
C GLY A 88 7.62 -17.10 15.79
N LEU A 89 7.40 -16.12 14.92
CA LEU A 89 6.16 -16.01 14.13
C LEU A 89 6.04 -17.07 13.03
N VAL A 90 7.12 -17.77 12.67
CA VAL A 90 7.10 -18.81 11.63
C VAL A 90 6.12 -19.92 12.00
N LEU A 91 5.91 -20.18 13.29
CA LEU A 91 4.94 -21.17 13.76
C LEU A 91 3.49 -20.85 13.37
N LEU A 92 3.20 -19.62 12.97
CA LEU A 92 1.88 -19.24 12.44
C LEU A 92 1.63 -19.77 11.03
N THR A 93 2.69 -20.02 10.25
CA THR A 93 2.60 -20.45 8.83
C THR A 93 3.00 -21.91 8.63
N ALA A 94 3.85 -22.46 9.50
CA ALA A 94 4.38 -23.82 9.37
C ALA A 94 4.33 -24.58 10.71
N PRO A 95 4.03 -25.90 10.69
CA PRO A 95 3.99 -26.71 11.90
C PRO A 95 5.38 -26.85 12.53
N PRO A 96 5.43 -27.04 13.87
CA PRO A 96 6.68 -27.28 14.56
C PRO A 96 7.33 -28.60 14.09
N PRO A 97 8.67 -28.74 14.17
CA PRO A 97 9.37 -29.95 13.79
C PRO A 97 9.07 -31.12 14.74
N ASP A 98 8.79 -30.84 16.00
CA ASP A 98 8.47 -31.86 17.02
C ASP A 98 7.12 -32.52 16.73
N ALA A 99 7.11 -33.86 16.72
CA ALA A 99 5.92 -34.63 16.36
C ALA A 99 4.79 -34.48 17.40
N GLY A 100 5.11 -34.31 18.68
CA GLY A 100 4.14 -34.15 19.76
C GLY A 100 3.44 -32.79 19.67
N ALA A 101 4.21 -31.72 19.51
CA ALA A 101 3.68 -30.37 19.34
C ALA A 101 2.90 -30.23 18.01
N ARG A 102 3.33 -30.92 16.96
CA ARG A 102 2.62 -30.92 15.65
C ARG A 102 1.20 -31.49 15.75
N ALA A 103 0.94 -32.44 16.62
CA ALA A 103 -0.37 -33.05 16.79
C ALA A 103 -1.45 -32.04 17.28
N SER A 104 -1.03 -30.99 17.94
CA SER A 104 -1.89 -29.91 18.43
C SER A 104 -1.87 -28.65 17.55
N TRP A 105 -1.15 -28.68 16.41
CA TRP A 105 -1.07 -27.56 15.48
C TRP A 105 -2.13 -27.73 14.36
N PHE A 106 -3.13 -26.86 14.33
CA PHE A 106 -4.24 -26.89 13.36
C PHE A 106 -4.13 -25.77 12.29
N GLY A 107 -2.99 -25.07 12.24
CA GLY A 107 -2.79 -24.00 11.27
C GLY A 107 -2.73 -24.44 9.80
N PRO A 108 -2.39 -23.56 8.88
CA PRO A 108 -1.79 -22.24 9.13
C PRO A 108 -2.77 -21.22 9.74
N TYR A 109 -2.25 -20.33 10.60
CA TYR A 109 -3.01 -19.28 11.27
C TYR A 109 -2.90 -17.92 10.56
N VAL A 110 -2.06 -17.87 9.53
CA VAL A 110 -1.89 -16.75 8.62
C VAL A 110 -1.91 -17.30 7.20
N ASP A 111 -2.69 -16.67 6.33
CA ASP A 111 -2.75 -17.03 4.92
C ASP A 111 -1.48 -16.57 4.20
N GLY A 112 -0.76 -17.52 3.59
CA GLY A 112 0.47 -17.26 2.85
C GLY A 112 1.67 -17.01 3.75
N ASP A 113 2.54 -16.12 3.30
CA ASP A 113 3.76 -15.76 4.02
C ASP A 113 3.49 -14.75 5.15
N LEU A 114 4.40 -14.70 6.14
CA LEU A 114 4.36 -13.67 7.16
C LEU A 114 4.49 -12.29 6.51
N PRO A 115 3.59 -11.36 6.82
CA PRO A 115 3.66 -10.02 6.25
C PRO A 115 4.91 -9.29 6.76
N ALA A 116 5.56 -8.55 5.87
CA ALA A 116 6.47 -7.50 6.26
C ALA A 116 5.69 -6.24 6.65
N ASP A 117 6.30 -5.39 7.44
CA ASP A 117 5.74 -4.09 7.75
C ASP A 117 5.69 -3.17 6.51
N PRO A 118 5.03 -2.00 6.55
CA PRO A 118 4.92 -1.10 5.42
C PRO A 118 6.24 -0.46 4.94
N TRP A 119 7.32 -0.67 5.66
CA TRP A 119 8.68 -0.26 5.26
C TRP A 119 9.50 -1.41 4.70
N GLY A 120 8.98 -2.67 4.76
CA GLY A 120 9.61 -3.87 4.23
C GLY A 120 10.40 -4.67 5.26
N ASN A 121 10.30 -4.33 6.55
CA ASN A 121 11.01 -5.01 7.63
C ASN A 121 10.16 -6.14 8.24
N PRO A 122 10.77 -7.20 8.77
CA PRO A 122 10.04 -8.25 9.47
C PRO A 122 9.56 -7.78 10.85
N TYR A 123 8.37 -8.21 11.26
CA TYR A 123 7.90 -8.03 12.63
C TYR A 123 8.74 -8.85 13.60
N ARG A 124 9.10 -8.25 14.73
CA ARG A 124 9.81 -8.90 15.84
C ARG A 124 8.79 -9.48 16.81
N TYR A 125 9.06 -10.68 17.30
CA TYR A 125 8.24 -11.38 18.27
C TYR A 125 8.98 -11.52 19.60
N PHE A 126 8.32 -11.15 20.67
CA PHE A 126 8.79 -11.34 22.05
C PHE A 126 7.78 -12.24 22.77
N PRO A 127 8.22 -13.44 23.21
CA PRO A 127 7.32 -14.38 23.90
C PRO A 127 6.89 -13.83 25.27
N PRO A 128 5.83 -14.41 25.86
CA PRO A 128 5.41 -14.08 27.21
C PRO A 128 6.58 -14.20 28.19
N GLN A 129 6.77 -13.20 29.04
CA GLN A 129 7.80 -13.19 30.06
C GLN A 129 7.17 -12.90 31.41
N ALA A 130 7.59 -13.62 32.47
CA ALA A 130 7.22 -13.27 33.84
C ALA A 130 8.05 -12.05 34.27
N ASP A 131 7.38 -11.06 34.84
CA ASP A 131 8.07 -9.92 35.47
C ASP A 131 8.61 -10.31 36.85
N GLU A 132 9.30 -9.37 37.51
CA GLU A 132 9.91 -9.57 38.84
C GLU A 132 8.89 -9.96 39.93
N ASN A 133 7.60 -9.66 39.71
CA ASN A 133 6.47 -9.98 40.59
C ASN A 133 5.80 -11.32 40.24
N GLY A 134 6.30 -12.05 39.24
CA GLY A 134 5.74 -13.31 38.77
C GLY A 134 4.52 -13.15 37.89
N VAL A 135 4.18 -11.92 37.45
CA VAL A 135 3.08 -11.66 36.52
C VAL A 135 3.56 -11.91 35.10
N THR A 136 2.92 -12.85 34.41
CA THR A 136 3.26 -13.15 33.02
C THR A 136 2.68 -12.07 32.10
N ARG A 137 3.56 -11.32 31.42
CA ARG A 137 3.17 -10.37 30.40
C ARG A 137 2.75 -11.11 29.12
N ALA A 138 1.80 -10.53 28.41
CA ALA A 138 1.37 -11.04 27.09
C ALA A 138 2.52 -11.01 26.08
N PRO A 139 2.47 -11.82 25.01
CA PRO A 139 3.44 -11.73 23.94
C PRO A 139 3.35 -10.36 23.24
N ARG A 140 4.47 -9.87 22.77
CA ARG A 140 4.55 -8.59 22.07
C ARG A 140 5.01 -8.77 20.63
N ILE A 141 4.40 -8.01 19.73
CA ILE A 141 4.80 -7.90 18.33
C ILE A 141 5.24 -6.46 18.09
N VAL A 142 6.45 -6.30 17.59
CA VAL A 142 7.10 -4.99 17.45
C VAL A 142 7.60 -4.83 16.02
N THR A 143 7.41 -3.67 15.43
CA THR A 143 8.20 -3.19 14.31
C THR A 143 8.99 -1.96 14.74
N PHE A 144 10.22 -1.86 14.28
CA PHE A 144 11.15 -0.78 14.60
C PHE A 144 11.05 0.38 13.59
N GLY A 145 9.90 0.53 12.92
CA GLY A 145 9.69 1.65 12.02
C GLY A 145 10.49 1.61 10.73
N ALA A 146 10.73 2.77 10.16
CA ALA A 146 11.34 2.90 8.84
C ALA A 146 12.84 2.60 8.84
N ASP A 147 13.55 2.89 9.92
CA ASP A 147 14.99 2.67 10.03
C ASP A 147 15.37 1.26 10.52
N ASN A 148 14.38 0.45 10.95
CA ASN A 148 14.55 -0.89 11.51
C ASN A 148 15.52 -0.94 12.71
N ALA A 149 15.59 0.13 13.50
CA ALA A 149 16.40 0.27 14.69
C ALA A 149 15.51 0.53 15.91
N GLU A 150 15.93 0.03 17.10
CA GLU A 150 15.18 0.22 18.34
C GLU A 150 15.18 1.69 18.77
N GLY A 151 13.97 2.24 19.07
CA GLY A 151 13.76 3.63 19.48
C GLY A 151 13.25 4.51 18.35
N GLY A 152 13.77 5.73 18.22
CA GLY A 152 13.42 6.68 17.18
C GLY A 152 12.17 7.50 17.45
N GLU A 153 11.87 8.43 16.54
CA GLU A 153 10.71 9.31 16.57
C GLU A 153 10.01 9.36 15.21
N GLY A 154 8.73 9.69 15.21
CA GLY A 154 7.96 9.85 13.97
C GLY A 154 7.77 8.54 13.20
N LEU A 155 8.39 8.40 12.03
CA LEU A 155 8.32 7.18 11.21
C LEU A 155 9.26 6.08 11.67
N ASP A 156 10.31 6.45 12.39
CA ASP A 156 11.30 5.55 12.95
C ASP A 156 10.90 5.05 14.35
N GLN A 157 9.75 5.54 14.86
CA GLN A 157 9.25 5.12 16.17
C GLN A 157 8.83 3.65 16.18
N ASP A 158 9.21 2.94 17.25
CA ASP A 158 8.76 1.58 17.51
C ASP A 158 7.23 1.51 17.65
N ILE A 159 6.64 0.53 17.01
CA ILE A 159 5.22 0.22 17.12
C ILE A 159 5.10 -1.15 17.78
N GLU A 160 4.56 -1.16 19.00
CA GLU A 160 4.34 -2.37 19.81
C GLU A 160 2.85 -2.64 20.00
N ILE A 161 2.47 -3.92 19.93
CA ILE A 161 1.11 -4.44 20.18
C ILE A 161 1.18 -5.66 21.12
#